data_94d50ee0728758969e61f3397cc35c5f
#
_entry.id   94d50ee0728758969e61f3397cc35c5f
#
_cell.length_a   1.000
_cell.length_b   1.000
_cell.length_c   1.000
_cell.angle_alpha   90.00
_cell.angle_beta   90.00
_cell.angle_gamma   90.00
#
_symmetry.space_group_name_H-M   'P 1'
#
loop_
_entity.id
_entity.type
_entity.pdbx_description
1 polymer ?
#
loop_
_entity_poly.entity_id
_entity_poly.type
_entity_poly.pdbx_seq_one_letter_code
_entity_poly.pdbx_strand_id
1 'polypeptide(L)'
;QYRPGQVIVSFGDRRLYHVTAPGQAVSYPIAIPRDQSRWQGVTSVSQKRENPSWTPTPTMRAENPRLPTFVPGGHPLNPLGVRALYLGSSAYRIHGTDAPWTIGQAVSKGCIRMFNQDVADLYPRVAVGTKVTVTWDRFNSDSLAWVKPLPPQPRVQPPYGATPAGYFKPRTVVVPPRRAMVVRPQRNAWLD
;
A
#
# COMPACT_ATOMS: atom_id res chain seq x y z
N GLN A 1 13.61 -13.38 6.30
CA GLN A 1 13.43 -12.42 7.38
C GLN A 1 13.40 -11.01 6.80
N TYR A 2 12.41 -10.21 7.17
CA TYR A 2 12.31 -8.81 6.75
C TYR A 2 13.24 -7.94 7.60
N ARG A 3 13.85 -6.91 6.97
CA ARG A 3 14.78 -6.00 7.62
C ARG A 3 14.15 -4.64 7.88
N PRO A 4 14.57 -3.89 8.92
CA PRO A 4 14.14 -2.52 9.14
C PRO A 4 14.29 -1.66 7.87
N GLY A 5 13.35 -0.76 7.65
CA GLY A 5 13.27 0.10 6.48
C GLY A 5 12.55 -0.53 5.27
N GLN A 6 12.33 -1.84 5.23
CA GLN A 6 11.60 -2.48 4.15
C GLN A 6 10.09 -2.25 4.26
N VAL A 7 9.41 -2.32 3.11
CA VAL A 7 7.96 -2.27 3.00
C VAL A 7 7.43 -3.65 2.59
N ILE A 8 6.37 -4.09 3.24
CA ILE A 8 5.66 -5.32 2.90
C ILE A 8 4.22 -4.94 2.57
N VAL A 9 3.73 -5.37 1.42
CA VAL A 9 2.33 -5.25 1.02
C VAL A 9 1.71 -6.62 1.12
N SER A 10 0.85 -6.84 2.11
CA SER A 10 0.08 -8.07 2.27
C SER A 10 -1.30 -7.92 1.65
N PHE A 11 -1.55 -8.65 0.58
CA PHE A 11 -2.88 -8.76 0.00
C PHE A 11 -3.81 -9.60 0.87
N GLY A 12 -3.26 -10.57 1.58
CA GLY A 12 -4.01 -11.42 2.50
C GLY A 12 -4.59 -10.64 3.68
N ASP A 13 -3.84 -9.69 4.22
CA ASP A 13 -4.27 -8.83 5.34
C ASP A 13 -4.93 -7.54 4.87
N ARG A 14 -4.81 -7.18 3.59
CA ARG A 14 -5.14 -5.85 3.03
C ARG A 14 -4.46 -4.73 3.81
N ARG A 15 -3.17 -4.94 4.10
CA ARG A 15 -2.34 -4.01 4.87
C ARG A 15 -0.96 -3.83 4.24
N LEU A 16 -0.41 -2.64 4.43
CA LEU A 16 0.98 -2.33 4.18
C LEU A 16 1.70 -2.24 5.52
N TYR A 17 2.89 -2.83 5.60
CA TYR A 17 3.75 -2.83 6.78
C TYR A 17 5.07 -2.14 6.44
N HIS A 18 5.43 -1.12 7.20
CA HIS A 18 6.77 -0.54 7.19
C HIS A 18 7.56 -1.12 8.36
N VAL A 19 8.56 -1.93 8.08
CA VAL A 19 9.35 -2.63 9.11
C VAL A 19 10.22 -1.63 9.85
N THR A 20 10.08 -1.54 11.17
CA THR A 20 10.81 -0.60 12.03
C THR A 20 11.93 -1.26 12.81
N ALA A 21 11.74 -2.54 13.20
CA ALA A 21 12.72 -3.36 13.89
C ALA A 21 12.48 -4.84 13.55
N PRO A 22 13.37 -5.77 13.90
CA PRO A 22 13.12 -7.19 13.75
C PRO A 22 11.80 -7.60 14.43
N GLY A 23 10.85 -8.13 13.64
CA GLY A 23 9.53 -8.53 14.13
C GLY A 23 8.55 -7.39 14.41
N GLN A 24 8.88 -6.13 14.13
CA GLN A 24 8.02 -4.97 14.37
C GLN A 24 7.81 -4.16 13.09
N ALA A 25 6.62 -3.64 12.90
CA ALA A 25 6.28 -2.78 11.78
C ALA A 25 5.15 -1.79 12.13
N VAL A 26 5.16 -0.64 11.47
CA VAL A 26 3.98 0.24 11.39
C VAL A 26 3.06 -0.31 10.31
N SER A 27 1.78 -0.43 10.61
CA SER A 27 0.78 -1.07 9.76
C SER A 27 -0.28 -0.07 9.31
N TYR A 28 -0.55 -0.04 8.00
CA TYR A 28 -1.52 0.83 7.36
C TYR A 28 -2.57 0.01 6.60
N PRO A 29 -3.87 0.33 6.72
CA PRO A 29 -4.89 -0.28 5.88
C PRO A 29 -4.73 0.18 4.43
N ILE A 30 -4.98 -0.71 3.48
CA ILE A 30 -4.85 -0.43 2.05
C ILE A 30 -6.03 -0.96 1.25
N ALA A 31 -6.29 -0.34 0.08
CA ALA A 31 -7.02 -1.01 -0.98
C ALA A 31 -6.03 -1.72 -1.91
N ILE A 32 -6.42 -2.90 -2.36
CA ILE A 32 -5.59 -3.79 -3.17
C ILE A 32 -6.12 -3.90 -4.61
N PRO A 33 -5.31 -4.40 -5.55
CA PRO A 33 -5.76 -4.69 -6.90
C PRO A 33 -6.89 -5.72 -6.93
N ARG A 34 -7.77 -5.61 -7.96
CA ARG A 34 -8.73 -6.67 -8.34
C ARG A 34 -7.97 -7.92 -8.76
N ASP A 35 -8.62 -9.09 -8.75
CA ASP A 35 -8.01 -10.39 -9.02
C ASP A 35 -7.14 -10.40 -10.30
N GLN A 36 -7.66 -9.85 -11.40
CA GLN A 36 -6.97 -9.81 -12.68
C GLN A 36 -5.75 -8.87 -12.72
N SER A 37 -5.63 -7.99 -11.76
CA SER A 37 -4.55 -6.98 -11.67
C SER A 37 -3.57 -7.24 -10.54
N ARG A 38 -3.71 -8.38 -9.87
CA ARG A 38 -2.84 -8.74 -8.73
C ARG A 38 -1.50 -9.27 -9.23
N TRP A 39 -0.46 -8.87 -8.53
CA TRP A 39 0.90 -9.32 -8.77
C TRP A 39 1.58 -9.62 -7.45
N GLN A 40 2.59 -10.48 -7.47
CA GLN A 40 3.35 -10.87 -6.30
C GLN A 40 4.83 -10.85 -6.63
N GLY A 41 5.66 -10.50 -5.66
CA GLY A 41 7.10 -10.49 -5.86
C GLY A 41 7.80 -9.39 -5.08
N VAL A 42 9.04 -9.12 -5.49
CA VAL A 42 9.91 -8.14 -4.88
C VAL A 42 10.23 -7.06 -5.90
N THR A 43 10.13 -5.81 -5.47
CA THR A 43 10.49 -4.62 -6.23
C THR A 43 11.15 -3.61 -5.30
N SER A 44 11.41 -2.41 -5.78
CA SER A 44 11.92 -1.30 -4.98
C SER A 44 11.19 0.00 -5.34
N VAL A 45 11.23 0.95 -4.43
CA VAL A 45 10.76 2.32 -4.71
C VAL A 45 11.74 2.96 -5.70
N SER A 46 11.29 3.26 -6.90
CA SER A 46 12.11 3.87 -7.96
C SER A 46 12.02 5.39 -7.97
N GLN A 47 10.90 5.95 -7.53
CA GLN A 47 10.66 7.39 -7.50
C GLN A 47 9.64 7.73 -6.42
N LYS A 48 9.69 8.98 -5.94
CA LYS A 48 8.74 9.54 -4.97
C LYS A 48 8.24 10.88 -5.51
N ARG A 49 6.94 11.16 -5.33
CA ARG A 49 6.35 12.46 -5.71
C ARG A 49 5.36 12.94 -4.66
N GLU A 50 5.49 14.21 -4.32
CA GLU A 50 4.49 14.97 -3.59
C GLU A 50 3.50 15.57 -4.59
N ASN A 51 2.22 15.54 -4.23
CA ASN A 51 1.15 16.04 -5.06
C ASN A 51 1.31 15.64 -6.55
N PRO A 52 1.35 14.30 -6.83
CA PRO A 52 1.56 13.83 -8.20
C PRO A 52 0.39 14.24 -9.09
N SER A 53 0.66 14.70 -10.30
CA SER A 53 -0.38 14.82 -11.32
C SER A 53 -0.81 13.44 -11.82
N TRP A 54 -2.03 13.34 -12.32
CA TRP A 54 -2.59 12.11 -12.85
C TRP A 54 -3.07 12.28 -14.28
N THR A 55 -2.70 11.33 -15.12
CA THR A 55 -3.19 11.18 -16.49
C THR A 55 -3.72 9.76 -16.63
N PRO A 56 -4.98 9.56 -17.03
CA PRO A 56 -5.52 8.23 -17.26
C PRO A 56 -4.79 7.54 -18.42
N THR A 57 -4.56 6.24 -18.27
CA THR A 57 -3.99 5.44 -19.35
C THR A 57 -4.96 5.33 -20.53
N PRO A 58 -4.47 5.01 -21.76
CA PRO A 58 -5.35 4.75 -22.90
C PRO A 58 -6.44 3.71 -22.59
N THR A 59 -6.07 2.63 -21.89
CA THR A 59 -7.01 1.58 -21.46
C THR A 59 -8.11 2.13 -20.53
N MET A 60 -7.73 2.99 -19.56
CA MET A 60 -8.72 3.60 -18.66
C MET A 60 -9.71 4.50 -19.43
N ARG A 61 -9.23 5.23 -20.44
CA ARG A 61 -10.10 6.07 -21.30
C ARG A 61 -11.00 5.23 -22.20
N ALA A 62 -10.49 4.12 -22.73
CA ALA A 62 -11.31 3.20 -23.52
C ALA A 62 -12.46 2.61 -22.70
N GLU A 63 -12.20 2.26 -21.42
CA GLU A 63 -13.22 1.75 -20.51
C GLU A 63 -14.18 2.85 -20.00
N ASN A 64 -13.69 4.08 -19.85
CA ASN A 64 -14.51 5.21 -19.44
C ASN A 64 -14.08 6.49 -20.17
N PRO A 65 -14.71 6.82 -21.29
CA PRO A 65 -14.41 8.02 -22.08
C PRO A 65 -14.70 9.34 -21.36
N ARG A 66 -15.45 9.32 -20.25
CA ARG A 66 -15.74 10.53 -19.44
C ARG A 66 -14.63 10.92 -18.47
N LEU A 67 -13.54 10.12 -18.39
CA LEU A 67 -12.41 10.47 -17.55
C LEU A 67 -11.74 11.76 -18.07
N PRO A 68 -11.32 12.67 -17.15
CA PRO A 68 -10.57 13.85 -17.53
C PRO A 68 -9.26 13.45 -18.24
N THR A 69 -8.79 14.27 -19.15
CA THR A 69 -7.51 14.04 -19.84
C THR A 69 -6.32 14.16 -18.91
N PHE A 70 -6.45 14.98 -17.87
CA PHE A 70 -5.41 15.29 -16.90
C PHE A 70 -6.04 15.82 -15.61
N VAL A 71 -5.45 15.46 -14.45
CA VAL A 71 -5.78 16.04 -13.15
C VAL A 71 -4.48 16.56 -12.52
N PRO A 72 -4.39 17.85 -12.20
CA PRO A 72 -3.19 18.43 -11.61
C PRO A 72 -2.93 17.89 -10.21
N GLY A 73 -1.66 17.96 -9.79
CA GLY A 73 -1.27 17.63 -8.42
C GLY A 73 -1.95 18.54 -7.41
N GLY A 74 -2.37 17.97 -6.28
CA GLY A 74 -3.08 18.70 -5.24
C GLY A 74 -4.58 18.91 -5.49
N HIS A 75 -5.10 18.54 -6.65
CA HIS A 75 -6.53 18.64 -6.91
C HIS A 75 -7.33 17.64 -6.05
N PRO A 76 -8.47 18.05 -5.44
CA PRO A 76 -9.25 17.18 -4.55
C PRO A 76 -9.71 15.86 -5.18
N LEU A 77 -9.99 15.87 -6.48
CA LEU A 77 -10.41 14.70 -7.26
C LEU A 77 -9.23 13.96 -7.92
N ASN A 78 -8.00 14.16 -7.45
CA ASN A 78 -6.86 13.46 -7.99
C ASN A 78 -6.82 12.02 -7.42
N PRO A 79 -6.96 10.98 -8.26
CA PRO A 79 -6.98 9.59 -7.80
C PRO A 79 -5.70 9.15 -7.11
N LEU A 80 -4.57 9.84 -7.32
CA LEU A 80 -3.30 9.53 -6.67
C LEU A 80 -3.16 10.17 -5.28
N GLY A 81 -4.08 11.06 -4.90
CA GLY A 81 -4.02 11.75 -3.62
C GLY A 81 -2.79 12.65 -3.47
N VAL A 82 -2.28 12.75 -2.24
CA VAL A 82 -1.25 13.74 -1.86
C VAL A 82 0.19 13.25 -2.05
N ARG A 83 0.44 11.95 -2.13
CA ARG A 83 1.78 11.34 -2.24
C ARG A 83 1.74 10.08 -3.08
N ALA A 84 2.81 9.81 -3.83
CA ALA A 84 3.00 8.56 -4.54
C ALA A 84 4.44 8.05 -4.44
N LEU A 85 4.57 6.72 -4.24
CA LEU A 85 5.80 5.95 -4.31
C LEU A 85 5.70 5.05 -5.55
N TYR A 86 6.57 5.22 -6.52
CA TYR A 86 6.61 4.44 -7.75
C TYR A 86 7.40 3.16 -7.53
N LEU A 87 6.99 2.06 -8.14
CA LEU A 87 7.55 0.73 -7.90
C LEU A 87 8.26 0.18 -9.14
N GLY A 88 9.60 0.06 -9.05
CA GLY A 88 10.43 -0.46 -10.14
C GLY A 88 10.26 0.33 -11.43
N SER A 89 10.28 -0.38 -12.56
CA SER A 89 9.96 0.13 -13.91
C SER A 89 8.49 0.00 -14.28
N SER A 90 7.65 -0.50 -13.36
CA SER A 90 6.24 -0.75 -13.60
C SER A 90 5.38 0.52 -13.49
N ALA A 91 4.13 0.44 -13.96
CA ALA A 91 3.13 1.47 -13.73
C ALA A 91 2.52 1.43 -12.32
N TYR A 92 2.94 0.48 -11.47
CA TYR A 92 2.39 0.31 -10.13
C TYR A 92 2.93 1.33 -9.14
N ARG A 93 2.06 1.75 -8.22
CA ARG A 93 2.38 2.77 -7.21
C ARG A 93 1.72 2.41 -5.89
N ILE A 94 2.33 2.89 -4.82
CA ILE A 94 1.68 3.07 -3.51
C ILE A 94 1.34 4.55 -3.43
N HIS A 95 0.07 4.89 -3.25
CA HIS A 95 -0.37 6.29 -3.33
C HIS A 95 -1.59 6.58 -2.45
N GLY A 96 -1.88 7.84 -2.24
CA GLY A 96 -3.11 8.30 -1.59
C GLY A 96 -4.36 8.05 -2.44
N THR A 97 -5.48 8.68 -2.10
CA THR A 97 -6.71 8.50 -2.87
C THR A 97 -7.68 9.68 -2.66
N ASP A 98 -8.49 9.95 -3.68
CA ASP A 98 -9.69 10.77 -3.62
C ASP A 98 -10.92 9.97 -3.16
N ALA A 99 -10.80 8.63 -3.09
CA ALA A 99 -11.88 7.70 -2.76
C ALA A 99 -11.55 6.87 -1.49
N PRO A 100 -11.48 7.51 -0.29
CA PRO A 100 -11.04 6.86 0.95
C PRO A 100 -11.96 5.71 1.40
N TRP A 101 -13.23 5.69 0.99
CA TRP A 101 -14.16 4.60 1.26
C TRP A 101 -13.77 3.28 0.59
N THR A 102 -12.84 3.28 -0.36
CA THR A 102 -12.36 2.07 -1.03
C THR A 102 -11.26 1.34 -0.24
N ILE A 103 -10.70 1.95 0.80
CA ILE A 103 -9.67 1.32 1.62
C ILE A 103 -10.23 0.07 2.29
N GLY A 104 -9.47 -1.01 2.29
CA GLY A 104 -9.91 -2.34 2.72
C GLY A 104 -10.55 -3.18 1.61
N GLN A 105 -10.75 -2.64 0.42
CA GLN A 105 -11.40 -3.33 -0.70
C GLN A 105 -10.41 -3.74 -1.80
N ALA A 106 -10.85 -4.62 -2.71
CA ALA A 106 -10.12 -5.06 -3.90
C ALA A 106 -10.69 -4.35 -5.14
N VAL A 107 -10.17 -3.16 -5.46
CA VAL A 107 -10.80 -2.27 -6.45
C VAL A 107 -9.85 -1.67 -7.49
N SER A 108 -8.54 -1.71 -7.26
CA SER A 108 -7.57 -1.03 -8.12
C SER A 108 -7.18 -1.86 -9.35
N LYS A 109 -6.52 -1.22 -10.31
CA LYS A 109 -5.97 -1.85 -11.52
C LYS A 109 -4.47 -2.17 -11.39
N GLY A 110 -3.99 -2.43 -10.16
CA GLY A 110 -2.60 -2.81 -9.89
C GLY A 110 -1.93 -1.96 -8.82
N CYS A 111 -2.35 -0.72 -8.61
CA CYS A 111 -1.80 0.16 -7.59
C CYS A 111 -2.33 -0.17 -6.19
N ILE A 112 -1.57 0.20 -5.18
CA ILE A 112 -1.90 0.08 -3.76
C ILE A 112 -2.38 1.45 -3.27
N ARG A 113 -3.64 1.55 -2.83
CA ARG A 113 -4.20 2.81 -2.32
C ARG A 113 -4.13 2.85 -0.81
N MET A 114 -3.78 4.02 -0.29
CA MET A 114 -3.74 4.34 1.13
C MET A 114 -4.64 5.55 1.42
N PHE A 115 -5.04 5.74 2.66
CA PHE A 115 -5.55 7.04 3.09
C PHE A 115 -4.48 8.11 2.85
N ASN A 116 -4.88 9.34 2.53
CA ASN A 116 -3.95 10.44 2.26
C ASN A 116 -3.03 10.73 3.46
N GLN A 117 -3.54 10.68 4.69
CA GLN A 117 -2.75 10.85 5.89
C GLN A 117 -1.76 9.70 6.12
N ASP A 118 -2.13 8.47 5.76
CA ASP A 118 -1.27 7.30 5.93
C ASP A 118 -0.10 7.32 4.95
N VAL A 119 -0.35 7.66 3.70
CA VAL A 119 0.74 7.79 2.73
C VAL A 119 1.61 9.00 3.04
N ALA A 120 1.06 10.08 3.62
CA ALA A 120 1.84 11.22 4.07
C ALA A 120 2.74 10.87 5.27
N ASP A 121 2.31 9.99 6.18
CA ASP A 121 3.14 9.46 7.27
C ASP A 121 4.20 8.47 6.77
N LEU A 122 3.85 7.60 5.82
CA LEU A 122 4.78 6.62 5.24
C LEU A 122 5.86 7.29 4.40
N TYR A 123 5.52 8.32 3.64
CA TYR A 123 6.36 8.94 2.62
C TYR A 123 7.75 9.36 3.11
N PRO A 124 7.93 10.09 4.24
CA PRO A 124 9.25 10.45 4.74
C PRO A 124 10.05 9.27 5.28
N ARG A 125 9.40 8.16 5.66
CA ARG A 125 10.03 6.97 6.22
C ARG A 125 10.64 6.05 5.17
N VAL A 126 10.24 6.21 3.90
CA VAL A 126 10.64 5.33 2.79
C VAL A 126 11.51 6.11 1.82
N ALA A 127 12.73 5.63 1.60
CA ALA A 127 13.66 6.20 0.61
C ALA A 127 13.48 5.58 -0.78
N VAL A 128 13.97 6.26 -1.83
CA VAL A 128 14.21 5.64 -3.13
C VAL A 128 15.21 4.50 -2.94
N GLY A 129 14.99 3.37 -3.60
CA GLY A 129 15.74 2.13 -3.39
C GLY A 129 15.17 1.22 -2.31
N THR A 130 14.23 1.68 -1.48
CA THR A 130 13.60 0.84 -0.46
C THR A 130 12.97 -0.39 -1.09
N LYS A 131 13.32 -1.56 -0.56
CA LYS A 131 12.77 -2.85 -0.99
C LYS A 131 11.30 -2.96 -0.59
N VAL A 132 10.47 -3.33 -1.56
CA VAL A 132 9.04 -3.58 -1.40
C VAL A 132 8.75 -5.04 -1.74
N THR A 133 8.18 -5.78 -0.80
CA THR A 133 7.73 -7.16 -1.02
C THR A 133 6.21 -7.19 -1.07
N VAL A 134 5.65 -7.69 -2.15
CA VAL A 134 4.19 -7.90 -2.30
C VAL A 134 3.90 -9.39 -2.18
N THR A 135 3.01 -9.76 -1.28
CA THR A 135 2.75 -11.15 -0.91
C THR A 135 1.29 -11.38 -0.51
N TRP A 136 0.87 -12.64 -0.53
CA TRP A 136 -0.38 -13.12 0.06
C TRP A 136 -0.22 -13.57 1.51
N ASP A 137 0.99 -13.62 2.02
CA ASP A 137 1.23 -14.02 3.42
C ASP A 137 0.42 -13.13 4.35
N ARG A 138 -0.17 -13.74 5.36
CA ARG A 138 -0.84 -13.04 6.46
C ARG A 138 0.11 -12.94 7.65
N PHE A 139 0.15 -11.78 8.24
CA PHE A 139 0.93 -11.50 9.44
C PHE A 139 -0.08 -11.36 10.58
N ASN A 140 -0.11 -12.33 11.50
CA ASN A 140 -1.05 -12.31 12.62
C ASN A 140 -0.90 -11.01 13.43
N SER A 141 -1.84 -10.11 13.21
CA SER A 141 -1.98 -8.87 13.98
C SER A 141 -2.61 -9.11 15.36
N ASP A 142 -3.06 -10.33 15.64
CA ASP A 142 -3.80 -10.68 16.86
C ASP A 142 -2.89 -10.92 18.08
N SER A 143 -1.58 -11.13 17.87
CA SER A 143 -0.59 -11.08 18.95
C SER A 143 -0.18 -9.63 19.21
N LEU A 144 -1.13 -8.83 19.64
CA LEU A 144 -0.91 -7.46 20.13
C LEU A 144 -0.19 -7.51 21.49
N ALA A 145 1.12 -7.77 21.47
CA ALA A 145 1.95 -7.24 22.52
C ALA A 145 1.86 -5.71 22.40
N TRP A 146 1.43 -5.04 23.44
CA TRP A 146 1.31 -3.59 23.54
C TRP A 146 2.66 -2.95 23.21
N VAL A 147 2.85 -2.52 21.98
CA VAL A 147 3.98 -1.67 21.62
C VAL A 147 3.55 -0.24 21.92
N LYS A 148 4.32 0.39 22.81
CA LYS A 148 4.16 1.80 23.20
C LYS A 148 3.94 2.64 21.93
N PRO A 149 2.89 3.45 21.84
CA PRO A 149 2.66 4.31 20.69
C PRO A 149 3.91 5.14 20.40
N LEU A 150 4.30 5.21 19.12
CA LEU A 150 5.32 6.19 18.72
C LEU A 150 4.87 7.58 19.18
N PRO A 151 5.80 8.44 19.64
CA PRO A 151 5.45 9.81 20.01
C PRO A 151 4.72 10.48 18.85
N PRO A 152 3.72 11.33 19.12
CA PRO A 152 2.96 11.98 18.07
C PRO A 152 3.90 12.76 17.16
N GLN A 153 4.01 12.31 15.91
CA GLN A 153 4.68 13.07 14.87
C GLN A 153 3.90 14.38 14.66
N PRO A 154 4.55 15.50 14.37
CA PRO A 154 3.86 16.74 14.06
C PRO A 154 2.82 16.47 12.98
N ARG A 155 1.57 16.80 13.27
CA ARG A 155 0.46 16.62 12.33
C ARG A 155 0.71 17.48 11.11
N VAL A 156 1.17 16.86 10.03
CA VAL A 156 1.01 17.48 8.72
C VAL A 156 -0.49 17.46 8.44
N GLN A 157 -1.15 18.59 8.65
CA GLN A 157 -2.56 18.73 8.28
C GLN A 157 -2.64 18.50 6.77
N PRO A 158 -3.42 17.51 6.30
CA PRO A 158 -3.69 17.40 4.89
C PRO A 158 -4.39 18.69 4.44
N PRO A 159 -4.07 19.24 3.28
CA PRO A 159 -4.70 20.45 2.78
C PRO A 159 -6.22 20.32 2.56
N TYR A 160 -6.77 19.14 2.77
CA TYR A 160 -8.18 18.81 2.57
C TYR A 160 -8.75 18.20 3.83
N GLY A 161 -9.71 18.90 4.41
CA GLY A 161 -10.35 18.59 5.69
C GLY A 161 -11.00 17.22 5.79
N ALA A 162 -11.42 16.92 7.01
CA ALA A 162 -12.24 15.82 7.49
C ALA A 162 -11.67 14.40 7.29
N THR A 163 -11.20 13.84 8.39
CA THR A 163 -11.01 12.39 8.52
C THR A 163 -12.37 11.70 8.32
N PRO A 164 -12.49 10.76 7.37
CA PRO A 164 -13.73 10.00 7.22
C PRO A 164 -14.09 9.27 8.52
N ALA A 165 -15.36 9.22 8.85
CA ALA A 165 -15.84 8.38 9.94
C ALA A 165 -15.38 6.93 9.72
N GLY A 166 -14.69 6.33 10.71
CA GLY A 166 -14.13 4.98 10.60
C GLY A 166 -12.64 4.90 10.26
N TYR A 167 -11.92 6.02 10.24
CA TYR A 167 -10.46 5.99 10.07
C TYR A 167 -9.77 5.22 11.20
N PHE A 168 -9.01 4.19 10.80
CA PHE A 168 -8.13 3.45 11.70
C PHE A 168 -6.74 4.08 11.68
N LYS A 169 -6.26 4.56 12.83
CA LYS A 169 -4.87 5.06 12.99
C LYS A 169 -3.87 3.96 12.61
N PRO A 170 -2.70 4.31 12.03
CA PRO A 170 -1.60 3.37 11.83
C PRO A 170 -1.27 2.66 13.15
N ARG A 171 -1.08 1.36 13.10
CA ARG A 171 -0.74 0.54 14.26
C ARG A 171 0.63 -0.09 14.08
N THR A 172 1.43 -0.12 15.14
CA THR A 172 2.60 -0.99 15.18
C THR A 172 2.14 -2.42 15.41
N VAL A 173 2.59 -3.35 14.59
CA VAL A 173 2.26 -4.77 14.66
C VAL A 173 3.53 -5.60 14.70
N VAL A 174 3.46 -6.78 15.31
CA VAL A 174 4.53 -7.77 15.28
C VAL A 174 4.40 -8.56 13.97
N VAL A 175 5.45 -8.55 13.16
CA VAL A 175 5.55 -9.33 11.93
C VAL A 175 6.42 -10.56 12.25
N PRO A 176 5.85 -11.77 12.39
CA PRO A 176 6.61 -12.95 12.71
C PRO A 176 7.61 -13.28 11.61
N PRO A 177 8.76 -13.93 11.94
CA PRO A 177 9.68 -14.42 10.93
C PRO A 177 8.97 -15.45 10.05
N ARG A 178 9.23 -15.40 8.74
CA ARG A 178 8.72 -16.40 7.79
C ARG A 178 9.11 -17.80 8.27
N ARG A 179 8.16 -18.62 8.66
CA ARG A 179 8.39 -20.07 8.71
C ARG A 179 8.62 -20.51 7.26
N ALA A 180 9.71 -21.23 7.01
CA ALA A 180 9.94 -21.88 5.74
C ALA A 180 8.72 -22.78 5.46
N MET A 181 7.87 -22.38 4.54
CA MET A 181 6.83 -23.25 4.03
C MET A 181 7.53 -24.32 3.19
N VAL A 182 7.55 -25.53 3.72
CA VAL A 182 7.79 -26.71 2.90
C VAL A 182 6.60 -26.79 1.95
N VAL A 183 6.80 -26.34 0.72
CA VAL A 183 5.84 -26.54 -0.37
C VAL A 183 5.80 -28.05 -0.62
N ARG A 184 4.81 -28.74 -0.08
CA ARG A 184 4.50 -30.10 -0.55
C ARG A 184 3.95 -29.96 -1.96
N PRO A 185 4.54 -30.62 -2.98
CA PRO A 185 3.97 -30.62 -4.32
C PRO A 185 2.57 -31.23 -4.22
N GLN A 186 1.56 -30.52 -4.68
CA GLN A 186 0.24 -31.08 -4.90
C GLN A 186 0.40 -32.20 -5.96
N ARG A 187 0.09 -33.42 -5.61
CA ARG A 187 -0.06 -34.51 -6.59
C ARG A 187 -1.19 -34.11 -7.53
N ASN A 188 -0.86 -33.99 -8.81
CA ASN A 188 -1.84 -33.85 -9.86
C ASN A 188 -2.73 -35.12 -9.88
N ALA A 189 -3.97 -34.99 -9.44
CA ALA A 189 -5.00 -36.01 -9.54
C ALA A 189 -5.73 -35.90 -10.90
N TRP A 190 -4.97 -36.02 -11.98
CA TRP A 190 -5.52 -36.18 -13.33
C TRP A 190 -4.54 -37.03 -14.14
N LEU A 191 -4.42 -38.28 -13.82
CA LEU A 191 -3.93 -39.39 -14.67
C LEU A 191 -4.32 -40.68 -13.97
N ASP A 192 -5.56 -41.10 -14.19
CA ASP A 192 -6.02 -42.49 -14.37
C ASP A 192 -7.37 -42.45 -15.09
#